data_7fdc4a7375e5e5e5c6a2bf71c67330ec
#
_entry.id   7fdc4a7375e5e5e5c6a2bf71c67330ec
#
_cell.length_a   1.000
_cell.length_b   1.000
_cell.length_c   1.000
_cell.angle_alpha   90.00
_cell.angle_beta   90.00
_cell.angle_gamma   90.00
#
_symmetry.space_group_name_H-M   'P 1'
#
loop_
_entity.id
_entity.type
_entity.pdbx_description
1 polymer ?
#
loop_
_entity_poly.entity_id
_entity_poly.type
_entity_poly.pdbx_seq_one_letter_code
_entity_poly.pdbx_strand_id
1 'polypeptide(L)'
;MKVRMYNVGFGDCFCLRDRKKSLLVDFGTNNSRIEGRPRREIFDLIISDLSTINSKNLLLTHFHMDHLSGLLYMMKKKDISVDFGKIYLPDVFSKKEMSRTLVLLLLADLLKESGLPSRQVSLFALVDALLENRQNVELLSRGKIFENKYQTLWPDVDIIQKETDEVYDQLSRDERFNEVMDVLLDFAEKLRKIIWSMTEEGKIQVEEAQEKISLAYVYDREFRRIKAIPAFKELLNDLNENKVNLRQFKHKISIVFQNAKDGELNLLFTGDAQPEHMRMITENYDGKLPLYEHYWCIKVPHHGTQGHYF
;
A
#
# COMPACT_ATOMS: atom_id res chain seq x y z
N MET A 1 -13.51 -7.03 -21.77
CA MET A 1 -12.66 -6.28 -20.84
C MET A 1 -11.52 -5.63 -21.60
N LYS A 2 -11.00 -4.43 -21.19
CA LYS A 2 -9.80 -3.80 -21.73
C LYS A 2 -8.82 -3.57 -20.60
N VAL A 3 -7.54 -3.87 -20.82
CA VAL A 3 -6.45 -3.51 -19.94
C VAL A 3 -5.65 -2.41 -20.61
N ARG A 4 -5.44 -1.29 -19.92
CA ARG A 4 -4.58 -0.19 -20.37
C ARG A 4 -3.46 -0.04 -19.37
N MET A 5 -2.24 -0.12 -19.83
CA MET A 5 -1.05 0.26 -19.10
C MET A 5 -0.68 1.70 -19.48
N TYR A 6 -0.51 2.56 -18.50
CA TYR A 6 0.04 3.90 -18.70
C TYR A 6 1.55 3.87 -18.57
N ASN A 7 2.26 4.53 -19.48
CA ASN A 7 3.70 4.69 -19.36
C ASN A 7 4.01 5.74 -18.27
N VAL A 8 4.33 5.23 -17.09
CA VAL A 8 4.76 6.05 -15.94
C VAL A 8 6.26 5.91 -15.67
N GLY A 9 7.01 5.25 -16.56
CA GLY A 9 8.42 4.93 -16.36
C GLY A 9 8.61 3.85 -15.29
N PHE A 10 9.48 4.09 -14.32
CA PHE A 10 9.67 3.15 -13.20
C PHE A 10 8.57 3.36 -12.16
N GLY A 11 7.51 2.59 -12.31
CA GLY A 11 6.30 2.61 -11.49
C GLY A 11 5.16 1.85 -12.16
N ASP A 12 4.01 1.81 -11.51
CA ASP A 12 2.83 1.10 -12.00
C ASP A 12 1.61 2.02 -12.11
N CYS A 13 0.88 1.84 -13.22
CA CYS A 13 -0.42 2.45 -13.42
C CYS A 13 -1.20 1.67 -14.49
N PHE A 14 -2.20 0.88 -14.07
CA PHE A 14 -3.02 0.06 -14.95
C PHE A 14 -4.50 0.43 -14.78
N CYS A 15 -5.23 0.51 -15.88
CA CYS A 15 -6.67 0.69 -15.85
C CYS A 15 -7.37 -0.54 -16.45
N LEU A 16 -8.07 -1.27 -15.60
CA LEU A 16 -8.90 -2.41 -15.98
C LEU A 16 -10.31 -1.90 -16.25
N ARG A 17 -10.72 -1.85 -17.51
CA ARG A 17 -11.98 -1.26 -17.92
C ARG A 17 -12.96 -2.32 -18.41
N ASP A 18 -14.12 -2.35 -17.78
CA ASP A 18 -15.22 -3.21 -18.17
C ASP A 18 -16.50 -2.38 -18.35
N ARG A 19 -16.94 -2.21 -19.61
CA ARG A 19 -18.12 -1.41 -19.96
C ARG A 19 -18.11 -0.03 -19.30
N LYS A 20 -18.87 0.14 -18.19
CA LYS A 20 -19.07 1.43 -17.50
C LYS A 20 -18.22 1.57 -16.22
N LYS A 21 -17.56 0.49 -15.77
CA LYS A 21 -16.77 0.47 -14.53
C LYS A 21 -15.30 0.33 -14.86
N SER A 22 -14.46 0.93 -14.04
CA SER A 22 -13.00 0.80 -14.16
C SER A 22 -12.37 0.62 -12.78
N LEU A 23 -11.35 -0.22 -12.75
CA LEU A 23 -10.45 -0.36 -11.62
C LEU A 23 -9.08 0.18 -12.04
N LEU A 24 -8.64 1.23 -11.40
CA LEU A 24 -7.26 1.69 -11.49
C LEU A 24 -6.43 0.85 -10.50
N VAL A 25 -5.36 0.24 -10.98
CA VAL A 25 -4.42 -0.52 -10.15
C VAL A 25 -3.13 0.25 -10.13
N ASP A 26 -2.78 0.75 -8.95
CA ASP A 26 -1.67 1.65 -8.69
C ASP A 26 -1.72 2.95 -9.52
N PHE A 27 -1.04 3.97 -9.05
CA PHE A 27 -0.83 5.20 -9.78
C PHE A 27 0.38 5.93 -9.22
N GLY A 28 1.56 5.58 -9.72
CA GLY A 28 2.79 6.18 -9.24
C GLY A 28 3.99 6.00 -10.15
N THR A 29 5.08 6.69 -9.79
CA THR A 29 6.39 6.57 -10.42
C THR A 29 7.49 7.11 -9.51
N ASN A 30 8.68 6.53 -9.60
CA ASN A 30 9.91 7.06 -9.02
C ASN A 30 10.66 7.99 -9.98
N ASN A 31 10.31 8.03 -11.27
CA ASN A 31 10.96 8.90 -12.24
C ASN A 31 10.54 10.36 -12.06
N SER A 32 11.48 11.29 -12.12
CA SER A 32 11.20 12.72 -12.19
C SER A 32 10.78 13.17 -13.60
N ARG A 33 11.23 12.45 -14.63
CA ARG A 33 10.92 12.64 -16.05
C ARG A 33 10.63 11.30 -16.71
N ILE A 34 9.69 11.28 -17.64
CA ILE A 34 9.26 10.11 -18.42
C ILE A 34 9.28 10.52 -19.89
N GLU A 35 10.09 9.86 -20.70
CA GLU A 35 10.28 10.22 -22.12
C GLU A 35 10.57 11.73 -22.33
N GLY A 36 11.43 12.29 -21.47
CA GLY A 36 11.80 13.70 -21.53
C GLY A 36 10.80 14.68 -20.90
N ARG A 37 9.57 14.26 -20.60
CA ARG A 37 8.53 15.10 -19.99
C ARG A 37 8.60 15.05 -18.47
N PRO A 38 8.37 16.15 -17.74
CA PRO A 38 8.20 16.13 -16.31
C PRO A 38 7.08 15.17 -15.88
N ARG A 39 7.29 14.39 -14.81
CA ARG A 39 6.27 13.43 -14.32
C ARG A 39 4.90 14.06 -14.08
N ARG A 40 4.86 15.35 -13.71
CA ARG A 40 3.60 16.07 -13.47
C ARG A 40 2.73 16.15 -14.73
N GLU A 41 3.33 16.38 -15.88
CA GLU A 41 2.62 16.41 -17.16
C GLU A 41 2.01 15.04 -17.50
N ILE A 42 2.75 13.96 -17.21
CA ILE A 42 2.25 12.59 -17.41
C ILE A 42 1.09 12.29 -16.45
N PHE A 43 1.21 12.71 -15.19
CA PHE A 43 0.11 12.57 -14.24
C PHE A 43 -1.13 13.35 -14.67
N ASP A 44 -0.97 14.58 -15.18
CA ASP A 44 -2.07 15.39 -15.68
C ASP A 44 -2.79 14.75 -16.87
N LEU A 45 -2.04 14.14 -17.79
CA LEU A 45 -2.63 13.39 -18.91
C LEU A 45 -3.43 12.17 -18.42
N ILE A 46 -2.89 11.41 -17.48
CA ILE A 46 -3.58 10.25 -16.89
C ILE A 46 -4.85 10.70 -16.16
N ILE A 47 -4.77 11.74 -15.34
CA ILE A 47 -5.91 12.31 -14.61
C ILE A 47 -6.99 12.80 -15.59
N SER A 48 -6.60 13.46 -16.69
CA SER A 48 -7.53 13.89 -17.74
C SER A 48 -8.24 12.70 -18.39
N ASP A 49 -7.52 11.59 -18.68
CA ASP A 49 -8.14 10.37 -19.21
C ASP A 49 -9.09 9.73 -18.17
N LEU A 50 -8.68 9.65 -16.91
CA LEU A 50 -9.49 9.12 -15.82
C LEU A 50 -10.75 9.96 -15.57
N SER A 51 -10.71 11.28 -15.75
CA SER A 51 -11.86 12.16 -15.56
C SER A 51 -13.01 11.86 -16.53
N THR A 52 -12.70 11.23 -17.68
CA THR A 52 -13.71 10.80 -18.67
C THR A 52 -14.47 9.54 -18.26
N ILE A 53 -14.06 8.88 -17.17
CA ILE A 53 -14.64 7.62 -16.69
C ILE A 53 -15.61 7.91 -15.55
N ASN A 54 -16.89 7.58 -15.72
CA ASN A 54 -17.94 7.91 -14.76
C ASN A 54 -17.86 7.11 -13.45
N SER A 55 -17.53 5.82 -13.51
CA SER A 55 -17.40 4.97 -12.33
C SER A 55 -16.04 4.32 -12.29
N LYS A 56 -15.26 4.68 -11.29
CA LYS A 56 -13.89 4.20 -11.10
C LYS A 56 -13.60 3.94 -9.63
N ASN A 57 -12.89 2.86 -9.38
CA ASN A 57 -12.32 2.52 -8.09
C ASN A 57 -10.79 2.45 -8.23
N LEU A 58 -10.09 2.57 -7.13
CA LEU A 58 -8.63 2.47 -7.08
C LEU A 58 -8.22 1.29 -6.20
N LEU A 59 -7.24 0.52 -6.63
CA LEU A 59 -6.55 -0.46 -5.82
C LEU A 59 -5.08 -0.04 -5.71
N LEU A 60 -4.59 0.13 -4.48
CA LEU A 60 -3.17 0.25 -4.20
C LEU A 60 -2.65 -1.11 -3.75
N THR A 61 -1.71 -1.65 -4.51
CA THR A 61 -1.13 -2.97 -4.18
C THR A 61 -0.32 -2.90 -2.89
N HIS A 62 0.44 -1.84 -2.69
CA HIS A 62 1.22 -1.57 -1.49
C HIS A 62 1.63 -0.08 -1.39
N PHE A 63 2.45 0.30 -0.40
CA PHE A 63 2.68 1.70 -0.04
C PHE A 63 4.03 2.26 -0.51
N HIS A 64 4.57 1.83 -1.64
CA HIS A 64 5.73 2.48 -2.25
C HIS A 64 5.35 3.65 -3.15
N MET A 65 6.24 4.65 -3.26
CA MET A 65 5.98 5.89 -4.00
C MET A 65 5.77 5.68 -5.49
N ASP A 66 6.38 4.66 -6.08
CA ASP A 66 6.20 4.26 -7.47
C ASP A 66 4.84 3.63 -7.77
N HIS A 67 4.03 3.36 -6.72
CA HIS A 67 2.66 2.91 -6.82
C HIS A 67 1.63 3.95 -6.40
N LEU A 68 2.03 4.97 -5.61
CA LEU A 68 1.06 5.92 -5.04
C LEU A 68 1.36 7.40 -5.29
N SER A 69 2.53 7.78 -5.84
CA SER A 69 2.91 9.19 -6.00
C SER A 69 1.97 9.99 -6.92
N GLY A 70 1.38 9.37 -7.93
CA GLY A 70 0.40 9.98 -8.81
C GLY A 70 -0.95 10.21 -8.10
N LEU A 71 -1.37 9.26 -7.26
CA LEU A 71 -2.54 9.43 -6.41
C LEU A 71 -2.38 10.62 -5.46
N LEU A 72 -1.24 10.70 -4.76
CA LEU A 72 -0.95 11.82 -3.86
C LEU A 72 -0.88 13.16 -4.61
N TYR A 73 -0.35 13.17 -5.82
CA TYR A 73 -0.34 14.35 -6.67
C TYR A 73 -1.76 14.78 -7.04
N MET A 74 -2.59 13.83 -7.47
CA MET A 74 -3.97 14.08 -7.86
C MET A 74 -4.81 14.60 -6.69
N MET A 75 -4.73 13.95 -5.52
CA MET A 75 -5.50 14.34 -4.33
C MET A 75 -5.14 15.74 -3.79
N LYS A 76 -3.95 16.25 -4.10
CA LYS A 76 -3.53 17.63 -3.75
C LYS A 76 -4.03 18.69 -4.73
N LYS A 77 -4.53 18.28 -5.90
CA LYS A 77 -5.07 19.21 -6.89
C LYS A 77 -6.51 19.58 -6.55
N LYS A 78 -6.73 20.84 -6.14
CA LYS A 78 -8.07 21.35 -5.81
C LYS A 78 -8.99 21.53 -7.03
N ASP A 79 -8.39 21.65 -8.21
CA ASP A 79 -9.12 22.01 -9.45
C ASP A 79 -9.61 20.79 -10.23
N ILE A 80 -9.22 19.57 -9.82
CA ILE A 80 -9.57 18.33 -10.52
C ILE A 80 -10.11 17.33 -9.48
N SER A 81 -11.42 17.14 -9.50
CA SER A 81 -12.05 16.09 -8.70
C SER A 81 -12.08 14.79 -9.52
N VAL A 82 -11.13 13.89 -9.28
CA VAL A 82 -11.30 12.50 -9.66
C VAL A 82 -11.86 11.77 -8.44
N ASP A 83 -13.16 11.55 -8.45
CA ASP A 83 -13.83 10.82 -7.38
C ASP A 83 -13.72 9.32 -7.61
N PHE A 84 -13.14 8.61 -6.64
CA PHE A 84 -13.16 7.16 -6.59
C PHE A 84 -14.31 6.71 -5.69
N GLY A 85 -15.14 5.78 -6.19
CA GLY A 85 -16.20 5.19 -5.38
C GLY A 85 -15.65 4.42 -4.19
N LYS A 86 -14.55 3.69 -4.40
CA LYS A 86 -13.81 2.97 -3.36
C LYS A 86 -12.31 3.00 -3.61
N ILE A 87 -11.54 2.94 -2.51
CA ILE A 87 -10.10 2.71 -2.55
C ILE A 87 -9.81 1.40 -1.81
N TYR A 88 -9.23 0.45 -2.52
CA TYR A 88 -8.82 -0.85 -1.99
C TYR A 88 -7.38 -0.77 -1.50
N LEU A 89 -7.14 -1.22 -0.26
CA LEU A 89 -5.82 -1.26 0.37
C LEU A 89 -5.53 -2.68 0.89
N PRO A 90 -4.25 -3.09 1.05
CA PRO A 90 -3.92 -4.32 1.75
C PRO A 90 -4.41 -4.28 3.19
N ASP A 91 -4.95 -5.41 3.67
CA ASP A 91 -5.47 -5.53 5.03
C ASP A 91 -4.37 -5.65 6.06
N VAL A 92 -3.87 -4.49 6.49
CA VAL A 92 -2.95 -4.33 7.63
C VAL A 92 -3.53 -3.40 8.71
N PHE A 93 -4.84 -3.13 8.64
CA PHE A 93 -5.50 -2.16 9.51
C PHE A 93 -6.70 -2.74 10.27
N SER A 94 -7.23 -3.91 9.89
CA SER A 94 -8.44 -4.47 10.49
C SER A 94 -8.20 -5.01 11.91
N LYS A 95 -7.09 -5.70 12.14
CA LYS A 95 -6.79 -6.33 13.42
C LYS A 95 -5.81 -5.47 14.25
N LYS A 96 -6.00 -5.44 15.58
CA LYS A 96 -5.10 -4.72 16.51
C LYS A 96 -3.68 -5.29 16.47
N GLU A 97 -3.54 -6.58 16.29
CA GLU A 97 -2.28 -7.30 16.21
C GLU A 97 -1.41 -6.80 15.04
N MET A 98 -2.03 -6.28 13.97
CA MET A 98 -1.34 -5.68 12.83
C MET A 98 -0.66 -4.34 13.15
N SER A 99 -0.83 -3.78 14.34
CA SER A 99 -0.12 -2.56 14.75
C SER A 99 1.40 -2.72 14.70
N ARG A 100 1.94 -3.93 14.99
CA ARG A 100 3.37 -4.23 14.81
C ARG A 100 3.80 -4.20 13.35
N THR A 101 2.96 -4.71 12.45
CA THR A 101 3.19 -4.63 10.99
C THR A 101 3.29 -3.17 10.56
N LEU A 102 2.38 -2.33 11.03
CA LEU A 102 2.41 -0.89 10.74
C LEU A 102 3.68 -0.22 11.29
N VAL A 103 4.17 -0.61 12.46
CA VAL A 103 5.46 -0.13 12.99
C VAL A 103 6.60 -0.48 12.03
N LEU A 104 6.68 -1.70 11.54
CA LEU A 104 7.73 -2.11 10.60
C LEU A 104 7.61 -1.36 9.26
N LEU A 105 6.39 -1.11 8.77
CA LEU A 105 6.15 -0.29 7.58
C LEU A 105 6.61 1.16 7.78
N LEU A 106 6.34 1.73 8.95
CA LEU A 106 6.80 3.07 9.32
C LEU A 106 8.33 3.14 9.43
N LEU A 107 8.96 2.16 10.08
CA LEU A 107 10.42 2.06 10.13
C LEU A 107 11.02 1.93 8.72
N ALA A 108 10.41 1.13 7.85
CA ALA A 108 10.85 1.01 6.45
C ALA A 108 10.81 2.35 5.69
N ASP A 109 9.80 3.18 5.94
CA ASP A 109 9.71 4.53 5.40
C ASP A 109 10.82 5.44 5.95
N LEU A 110 11.03 5.40 7.27
CA LEU A 110 12.03 6.21 7.94
C LEU A 110 13.46 5.85 7.51
N LEU A 111 13.76 4.58 7.29
CA LEU A 111 15.07 4.12 6.79
C LEU A 111 15.37 4.62 5.37
N LYS A 112 14.36 4.77 4.52
CA LYS A 112 14.52 5.29 3.16
C LYS A 112 14.84 6.79 3.16
N GLU A 113 14.42 7.51 4.20
CA GLU A 113 14.30 8.95 4.23
C GLU A 113 15.19 9.64 5.30
N SER A 114 16.31 9.01 5.70
CA SER A 114 17.25 9.55 6.71
C SER A 114 17.84 10.94 6.35
N GLY A 115 17.00 11.87 5.95
CA GLY A 115 17.37 13.24 5.58
C GLY A 115 16.21 14.10 5.10
N LEU A 116 15.01 13.53 4.91
CA LEU A 116 13.89 14.23 4.31
C LEU A 116 12.84 14.70 5.34
N PRO A 117 12.12 15.81 5.07
CA PRO A 117 11.07 16.28 5.96
C PRO A 117 9.92 15.29 6.07
N SER A 118 9.25 15.26 7.21
CA SER A 118 8.17 14.36 7.61
C SER A 118 7.04 14.14 6.59
N ARG A 119 6.81 15.07 5.69
CA ARG A 119 5.78 15.01 4.65
C ARG A 119 6.02 13.98 3.54
N GLN A 120 7.12 13.24 3.57
CA GLN A 120 7.49 12.29 2.50
C GLN A 120 7.33 10.82 2.90
N VAL A 121 6.95 10.51 4.14
CA VAL A 121 6.61 9.14 4.53
C VAL A 121 5.34 8.71 3.79
N SER A 122 5.45 7.67 2.96
CA SER A 122 4.41 7.29 2.01
C SER A 122 3.09 6.92 2.69
N LEU A 123 3.14 6.20 3.80
CA LEU A 123 1.95 5.79 4.54
C LEU A 123 1.20 6.99 5.14
N PHE A 124 1.91 7.98 5.70
CA PHE A 124 1.27 9.18 6.23
C PHE A 124 0.65 10.05 5.16
N ALA A 125 1.42 10.30 4.08
CA ALA A 125 0.93 11.08 2.97
C ALA A 125 -0.35 10.46 2.37
N LEU A 126 -0.42 9.13 2.36
CA LEU A 126 -1.62 8.41 1.95
C LEU A 126 -2.79 8.65 2.93
N VAL A 127 -2.57 8.45 4.23
CA VAL A 127 -3.63 8.60 5.24
C VAL A 127 -4.18 10.02 5.26
N ASP A 128 -3.30 11.04 5.23
CA ASP A 128 -3.73 12.44 5.13
C ASP A 128 -4.57 12.69 3.88
N ALA A 129 -4.11 12.20 2.71
CA ALA A 129 -4.81 12.38 1.46
C ALA A 129 -6.19 11.69 1.45
N LEU A 130 -6.31 10.49 2.04
CA LEU A 130 -7.58 9.77 2.17
C LEU A 130 -8.56 10.51 3.08
N LEU A 131 -8.08 11.05 4.21
CA LEU A 131 -8.89 11.83 5.15
C LEU A 131 -9.40 13.14 4.55
N GLU A 132 -8.50 13.93 3.95
CA GLU A 132 -8.84 15.21 3.34
C GLU A 132 -9.91 15.04 2.26
N ASN A 133 -9.86 13.94 1.50
CA ASN A 133 -10.78 13.66 0.41
C ASN A 133 -11.96 12.76 0.82
N ARG A 134 -12.12 12.42 2.10
CA ARG A 134 -13.22 11.61 2.66
C ARG A 134 -13.46 10.31 1.88
N GLN A 135 -12.39 9.62 1.53
CA GLN A 135 -12.47 8.42 0.70
C GLN A 135 -13.09 7.24 1.45
N ASN A 136 -13.82 6.41 0.72
CA ASN A 136 -14.32 5.13 1.21
C ASN A 136 -13.25 4.05 0.99
N VAL A 137 -12.81 3.40 2.06
CA VAL A 137 -11.74 2.41 2.04
C VAL A 137 -12.32 1.01 2.21
N GLU A 138 -11.80 0.05 1.46
CA GLU A 138 -12.05 -1.37 1.64
C GLU A 138 -10.70 -2.10 1.75
N LEU A 139 -10.56 -2.95 2.80
CA LEU A 139 -9.33 -3.67 3.07
C LEU A 139 -9.39 -5.06 2.43
N LEU A 140 -8.34 -5.43 1.70
CA LEU A 140 -8.25 -6.69 0.97
C LEU A 140 -7.23 -7.63 1.59
N SER A 141 -7.69 -8.85 1.90
CA SER A 141 -6.88 -9.98 2.34
C SER A 141 -7.24 -11.24 1.56
N ARG A 142 -6.44 -12.28 1.70
CA ARG A 142 -6.62 -13.57 1.02
C ARG A 142 -8.06 -14.07 1.11
N GLY A 143 -8.62 -14.47 -0.03
CA GLY A 143 -9.97 -14.99 -0.16
C GLY A 143 -11.04 -13.93 -0.41
N LYS A 144 -10.77 -12.64 -0.14
CA LYS A 144 -11.76 -11.58 -0.32
C LYS A 144 -12.06 -11.35 -1.80
N ILE A 145 -13.35 -11.27 -2.13
CA ILE A 145 -13.82 -10.93 -3.48
C ILE A 145 -14.18 -9.46 -3.52
N PHE A 146 -13.66 -8.73 -4.49
CA PHE A 146 -13.94 -7.31 -4.69
C PHE A 146 -14.39 -7.04 -6.13
N GLU A 147 -15.08 -5.93 -6.36
CA GLU A 147 -15.76 -5.60 -7.63
C GLU A 147 -16.71 -6.69 -8.13
N ASN A 148 -17.09 -7.66 -7.31
CA ASN A 148 -17.83 -8.88 -7.69
C ASN A 148 -17.16 -9.66 -8.85
N LYS A 149 -15.85 -9.48 -9.03
CA LYS A 149 -15.13 -9.97 -10.21
C LYS A 149 -13.74 -10.50 -9.93
N TYR A 150 -13.06 -9.95 -8.94
CA TYR A 150 -11.69 -10.31 -8.61
C TYR A 150 -11.60 -10.95 -7.24
N GLN A 151 -10.67 -11.86 -7.09
CA GLN A 151 -10.38 -12.54 -5.83
C GLN A 151 -8.94 -12.27 -5.40
N THR A 152 -8.78 -11.83 -4.17
CA THR A 152 -7.48 -11.58 -3.56
C THR A 152 -6.81 -12.90 -3.19
N LEU A 153 -5.60 -13.11 -3.68
CA LEU A 153 -4.75 -14.26 -3.38
C LEU A 153 -3.76 -13.96 -2.25
N TRP A 154 -3.43 -12.67 -2.06
CA TRP A 154 -2.49 -12.17 -1.06
C TRP A 154 -2.82 -10.70 -0.74
N PRO A 155 -2.59 -10.14 0.46
CA PRO A 155 -1.87 -10.74 1.60
C PRO A 155 -2.71 -11.75 2.39
N ASP A 156 -2.01 -12.72 2.99
CA ASP A 156 -2.56 -13.55 4.07
C ASP A 156 -2.18 -12.90 5.40
N VAL A 157 -3.18 -12.42 6.13
CA VAL A 157 -2.98 -11.62 7.35
C VAL A 157 -2.26 -12.42 8.45
N ASP A 158 -2.57 -13.71 8.58
CA ASP A 158 -2.00 -14.53 9.65
C ASP A 158 -0.52 -14.86 9.36
N ILE A 159 -0.16 -15.06 8.08
CA ILE A 159 1.24 -15.25 7.67
C ILE A 159 2.03 -13.96 7.84
N ILE A 160 1.49 -12.83 7.38
CA ILE A 160 2.14 -11.52 7.54
C ILE A 160 2.36 -11.19 9.02
N GLN A 161 1.39 -11.51 9.87
CA GLN A 161 1.53 -11.32 11.31
C GLN A 161 2.68 -12.16 11.89
N LYS A 162 2.75 -13.45 11.53
CA LYS A 162 3.84 -14.33 11.97
C LYS A 162 5.21 -13.80 11.54
N GLU A 163 5.36 -13.45 10.26
CA GLU A 163 6.60 -12.87 9.74
C GLU A 163 6.95 -11.53 10.41
N THR A 164 5.93 -10.74 10.77
CA THR A 164 6.09 -9.50 11.52
C THR A 164 6.63 -9.78 12.92
N ASP A 165 6.04 -10.72 13.63
CA ASP A 165 6.45 -11.06 15.00
C ASP A 165 7.89 -11.59 15.03
N GLU A 166 8.30 -12.40 14.04
CA GLU A 166 9.69 -12.87 13.93
C GLU A 166 10.70 -11.71 13.77
N VAL A 167 10.39 -10.74 12.94
CA VAL A 167 11.24 -9.54 12.73
C VAL A 167 11.21 -8.64 13.97
N TYR A 168 10.04 -8.47 14.54
CA TYR A 168 9.82 -7.66 15.72
C TYR A 168 10.61 -8.20 16.94
N ASP A 169 10.56 -9.51 17.17
CA ASP A 169 11.30 -10.16 18.24
C ASP A 169 12.83 -10.07 18.05
N GLN A 170 13.32 -10.03 16.81
CA GLN A 170 14.72 -9.75 16.54
C GLN A 170 15.10 -8.32 16.90
N LEU A 171 14.28 -7.34 16.52
CA LEU A 171 14.51 -5.92 16.80
C LEU A 171 14.39 -5.61 18.29
N SER A 172 13.45 -6.25 19.01
CA SER A 172 13.22 -6.03 20.45
C SER A 172 14.37 -6.46 21.36
N ARG A 173 15.35 -7.18 20.83
CA ARG A 173 16.61 -7.51 21.55
C ARG A 173 17.53 -6.30 21.67
N ASP A 174 17.31 -5.26 20.88
CA ASP A 174 18.02 -3.99 20.95
C ASP A 174 17.27 -3.04 21.89
N GLU A 175 17.90 -2.64 23.00
CA GLU A 175 17.29 -1.74 23.99
C GLU A 175 16.86 -0.41 23.37
N ARG A 176 17.62 0.08 22.37
CA ARG A 176 17.29 1.32 21.65
C ARG A 176 15.99 1.21 20.86
N PHE A 177 15.69 0.02 20.35
CA PHE A 177 14.40 -0.25 19.69
C PHE A 177 13.25 -0.17 20.70
N ASN A 178 13.44 -0.73 21.89
CA ASN A 178 12.42 -0.71 22.95
C ASN A 178 12.12 0.73 23.42
N GLU A 179 13.15 1.61 23.51
CA GLU A 179 12.96 3.01 23.88
C GLU A 179 12.01 3.79 22.94
N VAL A 180 12.00 3.46 21.65
CA VAL A 180 11.16 4.13 20.65
C VAL A 180 9.85 3.43 20.36
N MET A 181 9.73 2.23 20.86
CA MET A 181 8.68 1.27 20.50
C MET A 181 7.31 1.71 20.93
N ASP A 182 7.15 2.15 22.17
CA ASP A 182 5.85 2.59 22.72
C ASP A 182 5.28 3.76 21.90
N VAL A 183 6.16 4.69 21.50
CA VAL A 183 5.76 5.83 20.68
C VAL A 183 5.34 5.38 19.29
N LEU A 184 6.08 4.46 18.67
CA LEU A 184 5.76 3.92 17.35
C LEU A 184 4.48 3.09 17.37
N LEU A 185 4.26 2.29 18.42
CA LEU A 185 3.02 1.50 18.58
C LEU A 185 1.80 2.38 18.77
N ASP A 186 1.86 3.39 19.66
CA ASP A 186 0.76 4.34 19.86
C ASP A 186 0.41 5.04 18.55
N PHE A 187 1.43 5.41 17.78
CA PHE A 187 1.24 6.05 16.51
C PHE A 187 0.66 5.12 15.44
N ALA A 188 1.18 3.89 15.32
CA ALA A 188 0.66 2.86 14.43
C ALA A 188 -0.81 2.52 14.75
N GLU A 189 -1.15 2.44 16.03
CA GLU A 189 -2.53 2.18 16.47
C GLU A 189 -3.48 3.33 16.10
N LYS A 190 -3.03 4.57 16.20
CA LYS A 190 -3.82 5.74 15.74
C LYS A 190 -4.06 5.69 14.23
N LEU A 191 -3.02 5.40 13.44
CA LEU A 191 -3.16 5.24 11.99
C LEU A 191 -4.13 4.11 11.65
N ARG A 192 -3.99 2.97 12.33
CA ARG A 192 -4.87 1.82 12.15
C ARG A 192 -6.33 2.19 12.37
N LYS A 193 -6.64 2.82 13.51
CA LYS A 193 -7.99 3.26 13.86
C LYS A 193 -8.57 4.22 12.83
N ILE A 194 -7.76 5.13 12.32
CA ILE A 194 -8.21 6.10 11.32
C ILE A 194 -8.58 5.42 10.00
N ILE A 195 -7.69 4.57 9.46
CA ILE A 195 -8.00 3.84 8.24
C ILE A 195 -9.20 2.92 8.45
N TRP A 196 -9.24 2.21 9.59
CA TRP A 196 -10.37 1.37 9.94
C TRP A 196 -11.70 2.14 9.97
N SER A 197 -11.72 3.36 10.52
CA SER A 197 -12.91 4.20 10.56
C SER A 197 -13.42 4.66 9.19
N MET A 198 -12.59 4.56 8.14
CA MET A 198 -12.99 4.84 6.76
C MET A 198 -13.63 3.65 6.06
N THR A 199 -13.56 2.44 6.65
CA THR A 199 -14.22 1.23 6.12
C THR A 199 -15.68 1.19 6.54
N GLU A 200 -16.51 0.45 5.78
CA GLU A 200 -17.92 0.28 6.15
C GLU A 200 -18.07 -0.42 7.51
N GLU A 201 -17.21 -1.41 7.80
CA GLU A 201 -17.20 -2.15 9.07
C GLU A 201 -16.73 -1.27 10.25
N GLY A 202 -15.77 -0.38 10.01
CA GLY A 202 -15.25 0.55 11.02
C GLY A 202 -16.21 1.68 11.35
N LYS A 203 -16.98 2.18 10.38
CA LYS A 203 -17.98 3.24 10.61
C LYS A 203 -19.02 2.86 11.66
N ILE A 204 -19.41 1.57 11.71
CA ILE A 204 -20.40 1.05 12.65
C ILE A 204 -19.89 1.10 14.11
N GLN A 205 -18.55 1.09 14.31
CA GLN A 205 -17.93 1.05 15.64
C GLN A 205 -17.52 2.44 16.18
N VAL A 206 -17.53 3.49 15.35
CA VAL A 206 -16.91 4.80 15.65
C VAL A 206 -17.95 5.92 15.86
N GLU A 207 -19.23 5.62 16.11
CA GLU A 207 -20.23 6.67 16.40
C GLU A 207 -19.91 7.54 17.64
N GLU A 208 -18.89 7.21 18.45
CA GLU A 208 -18.57 7.90 19.70
C GLU A 208 -17.27 8.74 19.75
N ALA A 209 -16.43 8.76 18.71
CA ALA A 209 -15.10 9.41 18.81
C ALA A 209 -14.73 10.23 17.59
N GLN A 210 -15.45 11.31 17.31
CA GLN A 210 -15.02 12.32 16.33
C GLN A 210 -14.28 13.49 17.00
N GLU A 211 -13.10 13.29 17.53
CA GLU A 211 -12.13 14.37 17.59
C GLU A 211 -11.45 14.48 16.23
N LYS A 212 -11.76 15.54 15.50
CA LYS A 212 -11.02 15.95 14.27
C LYS A 212 -9.63 16.43 14.65
N ILE A 213 -8.75 15.53 15.05
CA ILE A 213 -7.35 15.86 15.24
C ILE A 213 -6.73 15.83 13.84
N SER A 214 -6.15 16.94 13.40
CA SER A 214 -5.34 16.97 12.19
C SER A 214 -4.18 15.97 12.36
N LEU A 215 -4.22 14.87 11.60
CA LEU A 215 -3.15 13.86 11.62
C LEU A 215 -1.80 14.47 11.31
N ALA A 216 -1.72 15.42 10.38
CA ALA A 216 -0.50 16.13 10.05
C ALA A 216 0.11 16.80 11.30
N TYR A 217 -0.72 17.35 12.19
CA TYR A 217 -0.24 17.97 13.44
C TYR A 217 0.23 16.94 14.46
N VAL A 218 -0.55 15.88 14.67
CA VAL A 218 -0.17 14.77 15.58
C VAL A 218 1.12 14.12 15.09
N TYR A 219 1.22 13.89 13.80
CA TYR A 219 2.39 13.33 13.15
C TYR A 219 3.63 14.20 13.34
N ASP A 220 3.57 15.48 13.01
CA ASP A 220 4.71 16.40 13.15
C ASP A 220 5.21 16.45 14.60
N ARG A 221 4.30 16.41 15.57
CA ARG A 221 4.63 16.40 16.98
C ARG A 221 5.32 15.10 17.42
N GLU A 222 4.70 13.95 17.11
CA GLU A 222 5.23 12.65 17.55
C GLU A 222 6.51 12.29 16.78
N PHE A 223 6.58 12.63 15.49
CA PHE A 223 7.79 12.42 14.70
C PHE A 223 8.98 13.26 15.17
N ARG A 224 8.75 14.51 15.60
CA ARG A 224 9.81 15.32 16.24
C ARG A 224 10.26 14.70 17.56
N ARG A 225 9.33 14.13 18.34
CA ARG A 225 9.67 13.40 19.58
C ARG A 225 10.54 12.19 19.29
N ILE A 226 10.15 11.35 18.33
CA ILE A 226 10.92 10.17 17.92
C ILE A 226 12.30 10.57 17.42
N LYS A 227 12.40 11.56 16.51
CA LYS A 227 13.68 12.06 16.01
C LYS A 227 14.58 12.69 17.07
N ALA A 228 14.01 13.19 18.14
CA ALA A 228 14.75 13.77 19.26
C ALA A 228 15.34 12.70 20.20
N ILE A 229 14.90 11.44 20.08
CA ILE A 229 15.47 10.33 20.87
C ILE A 229 16.85 9.99 20.29
N PRO A 230 17.96 10.18 21.04
CA PRO A 230 19.31 9.91 20.54
C PRO A 230 19.44 8.48 20.01
N ALA A 231 18.92 7.51 20.77
CA ALA A 231 18.93 6.10 20.42
C ALA A 231 18.25 5.81 19.07
N PHE A 232 17.23 6.58 18.66
CA PHE A 232 16.52 6.37 17.39
C PHE A 232 17.41 6.63 16.17
N LYS A 233 18.23 7.67 16.21
CA LYS A 233 19.15 7.99 15.11
C LYS A 233 20.23 6.92 14.95
N GLU A 234 20.78 6.45 16.06
CA GLU A 234 21.76 5.35 16.08
C GLU A 234 21.11 4.05 15.57
N LEU A 235 19.93 3.71 16.08
CA LEU A 235 19.17 2.56 15.63
C LEU A 235 18.92 2.58 14.12
N LEU A 236 18.49 3.72 13.56
CA LEU A 236 18.28 3.85 12.10
C LEU A 236 19.56 3.63 11.30
N ASN A 237 20.70 4.13 11.78
CA ASN A 237 21.99 3.93 11.13
C ASN A 237 22.37 2.45 11.14
N ASP A 238 22.27 1.79 12.28
CA ASP A 238 22.60 0.37 12.43
C ASP A 238 21.68 -0.53 11.60
N LEU A 239 20.38 -0.24 11.57
CA LEU A 239 19.42 -0.96 10.71
C LEU A 239 19.74 -0.79 9.22
N ASN A 240 20.23 0.39 8.81
CA ASN A 240 20.69 0.63 7.45
C ASN A 240 21.96 -0.17 7.11
N GLU A 241 22.94 -0.21 8.04
CA GLU A 241 24.20 -0.91 7.86
C GLU A 241 24.05 -2.43 7.92
N ASN A 242 23.27 -2.93 8.87
CA ASN A 242 23.07 -4.37 9.10
C ASN A 242 22.07 -5.02 8.14
N LYS A 243 21.60 -4.29 7.11
CA LYS A 243 20.71 -4.81 6.05
C LYS A 243 19.47 -5.57 6.57
N VAL A 244 18.94 -5.19 7.72
CA VAL A 244 17.62 -5.66 8.12
C VAL A 244 16.67 -5.25 7.00
N ASN A 245 16.09 -6.23 6.31
CA ASN A 245 15.42 -6.01 5.03
C ASN A 245 14.03 -5.38 5.19
N LEU A 246 13.94 -4.39 6.11
CA LEU A 246 12.72 -3.64 6.37
C LEU A 246 12.19 -2.92 5.11
N ARG A 247 13.09 -2.53 4.19
CA ARG A 247 12.68 -1.90 2.93
C ARG A 247 11.81 -2.80 2.08
N GLN A 248 12.10 -4.10 2.10
CA GLN A 248 11.29 -5.10 1.37
C GLN A 248 10.01 -5.47 2.12
N PHE A 249 9.86 -5.06 3.39
CA PHE A 249 8.69 -5.39 4.19
C PHE A 249 7.39 -4.89 3.55
N LYS A 250 7.43 -3.75 2.85
CA LYS A 250 6.28 -3.23 2.10
C LYS A 250 5.82 -4.15 0.97
N HIS A 251 6.73 -4.91 0.36
CA HIS A 251 6.37 -5.87 -0.67
C HIS A 251 5.66 -7.11 -0.10
N LYS A 252 5.89 -7.43 1.20
CA LYS A 252 5.23 -8.55 1.87
C LYS A 252 3.72 -8.40 1.91
N ILE A 253 3.23 -7.17 1.98
CA ILE A 253 1.80 -6.86 2.01
C ILE A 253 1.20 -6.59 0.63
N SER A 254 1.97 -6.75 -0.45
CA SER A 254 1.54 -6.38 -1.80
C SER A 254 0.38 -7.24 -2.27
N ILE A 255 -0.74 -6.62 -2.63
CA ILE A 255 -1.93 -7.33 -3.09
C ILE A 255 -1.63 -8.10 -4.37
N VAL A 256 -1.94 -9.40 -4.33
CA VAL A 256 -2.01 -10.28 -5.50
C VAL A 256 -3.47 -10.66 -5.71
N PHE A 257 -3.96 -10.55 -6.93
CA PHE A 257 -5.33 -10.91 -7.24
C PHE A 257 -5.49 -11.50 -8.64
N GLN A 258 -6.55 -12.28 -8.80
CA GLN A 258 -6.97 -12.86 -10.09
C GLN A 258 -8.49 -12.66 -10.28
N ASN A 259 -9.03 -13.09 -11.40
CA ASN A 259 -10.49 -13.21 -11.55
C ASN A 259 -11.05 -14.14 -10.48
N ALA A 260 -12.25 -13.84 -9.97
CA ALA A 260 -12.93 -14.69 -8.98
C ALA A 260 -13.48 -15.98 -9.58
N LYS A 261 -13.62 -16.02 -10.91
CA LYS A 261 -14.07 -17.21 -11.66
C LYS A 261 -13.19 -17.41 -12.87
N ASP A 262 -12.82 -18.63 -13.12
CA ASP A 262 -12.09 -19.04 -14.32
C ASP A 262 -12.87 -18.73 -15.60
N GLY A 263 -12.15 -18.33 -16.65
CA GLY A 263 -12.74 -17.97 -17.94
C GLY A 263 -11.65 -17.67 -19.00
N GLU A 264 -12.09 -17.31 -20.20
CA GLU A 264 -11.17 -17.05 -21.33
C GLU A 264 -10.25 -15.83 -21.13
N LEU A 265 -10.68 -14.84 -20.34
CA LEU A 265 -9.94 -13.59 -20.14
C LEU A 265 -9.46 -13.44 -18.69
N ASN A 266 -8.77 -14.48 -18.19
CA ASN A 266 -8.20 -14.45 -16.85
C ASN A 266 -7.08 -13.44 -16.75
N LEU A 267 -7.07 -12.72 -15.64
CA LEU A 267 -6.01 -11.78 -15.27
C LEU A 267 -5.34 -12.27 -13.99
N LEU A 268 -4.02 -12.09 -13.92
CA LEU A 268 -3.25 -12.20 -12.69
C LEU A 268 -2.44 -10.91 -12.50
N PHE A 269 -2.69 -10.23 -11.40
CA PHE A 269 -1.94 -9.05 -10.97
C PHE A 269 -1.19 -9.39 -9.70
N THR A 270 0.12 -9.24 -9.71
CA THR A 270 1.00 -9.72 -8.64
C THR A 270 1.55 -8.58 -7.77
N GLY A 271 1.22 -7.31 -8.10
CA GLY A 271 1.84 -6.18 -7.44
C GLY A 271 3.38 -6.30 -7.45
N ASP A 272 3.97 -6.11 -6.30
CA ASP A 272 5.40 -6.32 -6.05
C ASP A 272 5.64 -7.44 -5.03
N ALA A 273 4.80 -8.47 -5.08
CA ALA A 273 4.88 -9.61 -4.16
C ALA A 273 6.27 -10.26 -4.18
N GLN A 274 6.71 -10.68 -3.01
CA GLN A 274 7.99 -11.36 -2.81
C GLN A 274 7.98 -12.76 -3.46
N PRO A 275 9.14 -13.27 -3.93
CA PRO A 275 9.23 -14.59 -4.53
C PRO A 275 8.70 -15.72 -3.64
N GLU A 276 8.97 -15.66 -2.32
CA GLU A 276 8.46 -16.64 -1.36
C GLU A 276 6.93 -16.66 -1.30
N HIS A 277 6.27 -15.48 -1.28
CA HIS A 277 4.81 -15.40 -1.26
C HIS A 277 4.20 -15.88 -2.57
N MET A 278 4.84 -15.52 -3.70
CA MET A 278 4.39 -16.02 -5.00
C MET A 278 4.53 -17.54 -5.12
N ARG A 279 5.60 -18.15 -4.56
CA ARG A 279 5.75 -19.61 -4.50
C ARG A 279 4.60 -20.23 -3.69
N MET A 280 4.29 -19.69 -2.50
CA MET A 280 3.18 -20.16 -1.69
C MET A 280 1.85 -20.10 -2.45
N ILE A 281 1.59 -19.00 -3.18
CA ILE A 281 0.38 -18.84 -3.99
C ILE A 281 0.36 -19.89 -5.12
N THR A 282 1.48 -20.09 -5.82
CA THR A 282 1.59 -21.04 -6.92
C THR A 282 1.41 -22.48 -6.47
N GLU A 283 1.96 -22.83 -5.32
CA GLU A 283 1.81 -24.14 -4.68
C GLU A 283 0.44 -24.34 -4.02
N ASN A 284 -0.41 -23.29 -4.00
CA ASN A 284 -1.72 -23.30 -3.34
C ASN A 284 -1.63 -23.83 -1.90
N TYR A 285 -0.73 -23.23 -1.11
CA TYR A 285 -0.25 -23.71 0.20
C TYR A 285 -1.35 -24.11 1.20
N ASP A 286 -2.56 -23.55 1.09
CA ASP A 286 -3.70 -23.87 1.95
C ASP A 286 -4.81 -24.68 1.22
N GLY A 287 -4.59 -25.04 -0.05
CA GLY A 287 -5.52 -25.82 -0.87
C GLY A 287 -6.81 -25.11 -1.26
N LYS A 288 -6.94 -23.78 -0.98
CA LYS A 288 -8.24 -23.08 -1.14
C LYS A 288 -8.36 -22.24 -2.40
N LEU A 289 -7.26 -21.65 -2.85
CA LEU A 289 -7.28 -20.64 -3.92
C LEU A 289 -6.21 -20.95 -4.97
N PRO A 290 -6.44 -21.94 -5.85
CA PRO A 290 -5.50 -22.30 -6.91
C PRO A 290 -5.40 -21.18 -7.94
N LEU A 291 -4.23 -21.08 -8.57
CA LEU A 291 -4.08 -20.35 -9.82
C LEU A 291 -4.79 -21.09 -10.95
N TYR A 292 -5.25 -20.36 -11.97
CA TYR A 292 -5.82 -20.96 -13.17
C TYR A 292 -4.72 -21.50 -14.09
N GLU A 293 -5.07 -22.45 -14.96
CA GLU A 293 -4.10 -23.01 -15.94
C GLU A 293 -3.67 -21.98 -16.98
N HIS A 294 -4.55 -21.03 -17.31
CA HIS A 294 -4.30 -20.04 -18.35
C HIS A 294 -4.67 -18.63 -17.92
N TYR A 295 -3.80 -17.68 -18.25
CA TYR A 295 -4.05 -16.25 -18.09
C TYR A 295 -3.87 -15.53 -19.43
N TRP A 296 -4.85 -14.70 -19.75
CA TRP A 296 -4.76 -13.80 -20.89
C TRP A 296 -3.79 -12.64 -20.64
N CYS A 297 -3.69 -12.18 -19.39
CA CYS A 297 -2.79 -11.10 -18.99
C CYS A 297 -2.22 -11.38 -17.60
N ILE A 298 -0.89 -11.31 -17.49
CA ILE A 298 -0.17 -11.38 -16.22
C ILE A 298 0.63 -10.08 -16.04
N LYS A 299 0.38 -9.34 -14.98
CA LYS A 299 1.29 -8.29 -14.49
C LYS A 299 2.35 -8.99 -13.64
N VAL A 300 3.58 -9.00 -14.10
CA VAL A 300 4.70 -9.64 -13.39
C VAL A 300 5.13 -8.81 -12.17
N PRO A 301 5.66 -9.46 -11.10
CA PRO A 301 6.07 -8.76 -9.90
C PRO A 301 7.19 -7.75 -10.15
N HIS A 302 7.20 -6.69 -9.33
CA HIS A 302 8.31 -5.74 -9.21
C HIS A 302 8.81 -5.20 -10.57
N HIS A 303 7.86 -4.74 -11.40
CA HIS A 303 8.09 -4.17 -12.74
C HIS A 303 8.89 -5.10 -13.69
N GLY A 304 8.93 -6.41 -13.42
CA GLY A 304 9.70 -7.37 -14.20
C GLY A 304 11.21 -7.34 -13.94
N THR A 305 11.66 -6.87 -12.78
CA THR A 305 13.09 -6.87 -12.43
C THR A 305 13.62 -8.29 -12.22
N GLN A 306 14.85 -8.51 -12.63
CA GLN A 306 15.52 -9.81 -12.51
C GLN A 306 15.58 -10.29 -11.05
N GLY A 307 15.28 -11.57 -10.80
CA GLY A 307 15.26 -12.17 -9.46
C GLY A 307 13.89 -12.21 -8.78
N HIS A 308 12.85 -11.64 -9.39
CA HIS A 308 11.47 -11.71 -8.91
C HIS A 308 10.57 -12.62 -9.77
N TYR A 309 11.17 -13.41 -10.66
CA TYR A 309 10.47 -14.44 -11.42
C TYR A 309 10.48 -15.78 -10.66
N PHE A 310 9.42 -16.55 -10.80
CA PHE A 310 9.29 -17.93 -10.30
C PHE A 310 9.19 -18.90 -11.46
#